data_6762ae4380a2b17cc764d0ba5fda6fb6
#
_entry.id   6762ae4380a2b17cc764d0ba5fda6fb6
#
_cell.length_a   1.000
_cell.length_b   1.000
_cell.length_c   1.000
_cell.angle_alpha   90.00
_cell.angle_beta   90.00
_cell.angle_gamma   90.00
#
_symmetry.space_group_name_H-M   'P 1'
#
loop_
_entity.id
_entity.type
_entity.pdbx_description
1 polymer ?
#
loop_
_entity_poly.entity_id
_entity_poly.type
_entity_poly.pdbx_seq_one_letter_code
_entity_poly.pdbx_strand_id
1 'polypeptide(L)'
;CLRQDRRKVENCWVVDNLAEPRPKLRTYKFPMPGEKYVFTYDLHLFYPETCQHIVVNIDKYPDQEVRIVASDLENCTEDLYFTRKSRTCDKMDLCRVDTRTGDVFEVISETSMPYFTEQLFDCRILNGGEDIIWWSERTGWGQYYLYDKYGKLKNTITSGTFTACRISHLDKLKRRFIFEGYGREKGMDPAYRFFYRVN
;
A
#
# COMPACT_ATOMS: atom_id res chain seq x y z
N CYS A 1 -15.23 3.90 -4.57
CA CYS A 1 -14.90 5.06 -3.73
C CYS A 1 -14.49 4.58 -2.33
N LEU A 2 -13.34 5.05 -1.82
CA LEU A 2 -12.93 4.85 -0.44
C LEU A 2 -13.28 6.10 0.37
N ARG A 3 -14.13 5.93 1.37
CA ARG A 3 -14.51 6.99 2.31
C ARG A 3 -13.66 6.88 3.56
N GLN A 4 -13.11 8.01 4.02
CA GLN A 4 -12.43 8.11 5.31
C GLN A 4 -13.29 8.94 6.27
N ASP A 5 -13.70 8.36 7.40
CA ASP A 5 -14.42 9.08 8.45
C ASP A 5 -13.45 9.63 9.51
N ARG A 6 -13.48 10.94 9.69
CA ARG A 6 -12.61 11.69 10.62
C ARG A 6 -13.36 12.34 11.77
N ARG A 7 -14.70 12.18 11.84
CA ARG A 7 -15.57 12.96 12.72
C ARG A 7 -15.23 12.82 14.21
N LYS A 8 -14.83 11.62 14.64
CA LYS A 8 -14.51 11.31 16.03
C LYS A 8 -13.04 11.59 16.40
N VAL A 9 -12.17 11.81 15.40
CA VAL A 9 -10.74 12.06 15.64
C VAL A 9 -10.54 13.44 16.23
N GLU A 10 -9.65 13.55 17.19
CA GLU A 10 -9.33 14.82 17.85
C GLU A 10 -8.51 15.76 16.94
N ASN A 11 -8.47 17.02 17.33
CA ASN A 11 -7.73 18.04 16.60
C ASN A 11 -6.27 18.09 17.04
N CYS A 12 -5.37 18.14 16.07
CA CYS A 12 -3.97 18.52 16.28
C CYS A 12 -3.81 20.01 15.92
N TRP A 13 -2.99 20.72 16.70
CA TRP A 13 -2.72 22.13 16.50
C TRP A 13 -1.25 22.35 16.18
N VAL A 14 -0.98 23.10 15.13
CA VAL A 14 0.37 23.49 14.71
C VAL A 14 0.41 25.01 14.57
N VAL A 15 1.43 25.64 15.15
CA VAL A 15 1.64 27.07 14.98
C VAL A 15 2.51 27.29 13.74
N ASP A 16 1.96 27.98 12.75
CA ASP A 16 2.69 28.48 11.59
C ASP A 16 3.41 29.79 11.96
N ASN A 17 4.64 29.65 12.40
CA ASN A 17 5.46 30.78 12.84
C ASN A 17 5.94 31.67 11.70
N LEU A 18 5.86 31.21 10.45
CA LEU A 18 6.27 31.95 9.27
C LEU A 18 5.11 32.74 8.63
N ALA A 19 3.90 32.60 9.15
CA ALA A 19 2.76 33.32 8.62
C ALA A 19 2.84 34.81 8.94
N GLU A 20 2.61 35.67 7.93
CA GLU A 20 2.56 37.12 8.08
C GLU A 20 1.12 37.62 8.22
N PRO A 21 0.93 38.75 8.95
CA PRO A 21 1.87 39.55 9.73
C PRO A 21 2.15 38.99 11.14
N ARG A 22 1.53 37.85 11.49
CA ARG A 22 1.67 37.18 12.81
C ARG A 22 1.56 35.67 12.65
N PRO A 23 2.12 34.88 13.59
CA PRO A 23 1.92 33.44 13.64
C PRO A 23 0.42 33.07 13.61
N LYS A 24 0.09 32.01 12.89
CA LYS A 24 -1.29 31.49 12.75
C LYS A 24 -1.39 30.08 13.28
N LEU A 25 -2.49 29.81 14.00
CA LEU A 25 -2.83 28.47 14.42
C LEU A 25 -3.47 27.71 13.23
N ARG A 26 -2.88 26.56 12.89
CA ARG A 26 -3.47 25.58 11.96
C ARG A 26 -4.03 24.40 12.75
N THR A 27 -5.25 24.02 12.44
CA THR A 27 -5.94 22.91 13.10
C THR A 27 -6.35 21.87 12.06
N TYR A 28 -6.07 20.61 12.34
CA TYR A 28 -6.49 19.50 11.49
C TYR A 28 -6.71 18.23 12.31
N LYS A 29 -7.52 17.31 11.79
CA LYS A 29 -7.78 16.02 12.42
C LYS A 29 -6.55 15.12 12.29
N PHE A 30 -6.04 14.65 13.43
CA PHE A 30 -4.89 13.74 13.45
C PHE A 30 -4.93 12.87 14.71
N PRO A 31 -5.01 11.53 14.56
CA PRO A 31 -5.02 10.64 15.71
C PRO A 31 -3.60 10.49 16.27
N MET A 32 -3.44 10.78 17.56
CA MET A 32 -2.19 10.58 18.26
C MET A 32 -2.04 9.12 18.73
N PRO A 33 -0.81 8.63 18.95
CA PRO A 33 -0.60 7.31 19.55
C PRO A 33 -1.33 7.16 20.87
N GLY A 34 -2.05 6.04 21.07
CA GLY A 34 -2.80 5.75 22.27
C GLY A 34 -4.23 6.31 22.31
N GLU A 35 -4.63 7.17 21.38
CA GLU A 35 -6.00 7.68 21.33
C GLU A 35 -7.00 6.58 20.92
N LYS A 36 -8.21 6.68 21.47
CA LYS A 36 -9.30 5.73 21.23
C LYS A 36 -9.85 5.84 19.80
N TYR A 37 -9.93 7.06 19.26
CA TYR A 37 -10.54 7.30 17.96
C TYR A 37 -9.48 7.61 16.92
N VAL A 38 -9.51 6.83 15.84
CA VAL A 38 -8.65 6.98 14.65
C VAL A 38 -9.54 7.17 13.41
N PHE A 39 -8.91 7.35 12.25
CA PHE A 39 -9.62 7.33 10.99
C PHE A 39 -10.23 5.95 10.75
N THR A 40 -11.50 5.92 10.35
CA THR A 40 -12.16 4.68 9.91
C THR A 40 -12.47 4.76 8.41
N TYR A 41 -12.62 3.61 7.78
CA TYR A 41 -12.73 3.53 6.33
C TYR A 41 -13.94 2.69 5.92
N ASP A 42 -14.64 3.14 4.87
CA ASP A 42 -15.70 2.38 4.21
C ASP A 42 -15.37 2.32 2.71
N LEU A 43 -15.49 1.16 2.09
CA LEU A 43 -15.30 0.98 0.66
C LEU A 43 -16.66 0.84 -0.04
N HIS A 44 -16.91 1.69 -1.01
CA HIS A 44 -18.18 1.76 -1.74
C HIS A 44 -17.96 1.53 -3.23
N LEU A 45 -18.78 0.69 -3.83
CA LEU A 45 -18.91 0.54 -5.28
C LEU A 45 -20.19 1.23 -5.72
N PHE A 46 -20.11 2.03 -6.77
CA PHE A 46 -21.22 2.73 -7.38
C PHE A 46 -21.30 2.37 -8.87
N TYR A 47 -22.48 2.06 -9.34
CA TYR A 47 -22.78 1.71 -10.73
C TYR A 47 -23.70 2.79 -11.32
N PRO A 48 -23.16 3.80 -12.01
CA PRO A 48 -23.93 4.95 -12.49
C PRO A 48 -25.09 4.54 -13.41
N GLU A 49 -24.88 3.52 -14.25
CA GLU A 49 -25.87 3.06 -15.24
C GLU A 49 -27.12 2.46 -14.57
N THR A 50 -26.95 1.78 -13.45
CA THR A 50 -28.04 1.08 -12.73
C THR A 50 -28.46 1.79 -11.45
N CYS A 51 -27.76 2.87 -11.08
CA CYS A 51 -27.90 3.54 -9.77
C CYS A 51 -27.76 2.59 -8.58
N GLN A 52 -27.05 1.48 -8.76
CA GLN A 52 -26.77 0.53 -7.68
C GLN A 52 -25.59 1.00 -6.83
N HIS A 53 -25.64 0.62 -5.56
CA HIS A 53 -24.61 0.93 -4.58
C HIS A 53 -24.38 -0.30 -3.68
N ILE A 54 -23.12 -0.72 -3.58
CA ILE A 54 -22.69 -1.82 -2.71
C ILE A 54 -21.69 -1.26 -1.68
N VAL A 55 -21.90 -1.57 -0.41
CA VAL A 55 -20.90 -1.35 0.65
C VAL A 55 -20.11 -2.64 0.81
N VAL A 56 -18.81 -2.57 0.53
CA VAL A 56 -17.93 -3.73 0.57
C VAL A 56 -17.51 -3.99 2.02
N ASN A 57 -17.64 -5.22 2.49
CA ASN A 57 -17.16 -5.60 3.82
C ASN A 57 -15.63 -5.76 3.81
N ILE A 58 -14.94 -4.73 4.29
CA ILE A 58 -13.47 -4.69 4.35
C ILE A 58 -12.90 -5.06 5.71
N ASP A 59 -13.75 -5.31 6.72
CA ASP A 59 -13.34 -5.45 8.12
C ASP A 59 -12.53 -6.73 8.37
N LYS A 60 -11.44 -6.57 9.11
CA LYS A 60 -10.63 -7.65 9.68
C LYS A 60 -9.90 -7.23 10.94
N TYR A 61 -9.18 -6.11 10.90
CA TYR A 61 -8.41 -5.61 12.02
C TYR A 61 -9.11 -4.43 12.69
N PRO A 62 -9.11 -4.33 14.02
CA PRO A 62 -9.54 -3.12 14.70
C PRO A 62 -8.73 -1.92 14.23
N ASP A 63 -9.41 -0.80 13.98
CA ASP A 63 -8.78 0.47 13.60
C ASP A 63 -7.83 0.36 12.39
N GLN A 64 -8.15 -0.53 11.45
CA GLN A 64 -7.33 -0.77 10.26
C GLN A 64 -7.25 0.45 9.35
N GLU A 65 -6.11 0.62 8.71
CA GLU A 65 -5.94 1.54 7.59
C GLU A 65 -6.19 0.81 6.27
N VAL A 66 -6.94 1.45 5.37
CA VAL A 66 -7.28 0.87 4.06
C VAL A 66 -6.82 1.80 2.96
N ARG A 67 -6.20 1.23 1.92
CA ARG A 67 -5.75 1.98 0.73
C ARG A 67 -6.11 1.20 -0.53
N ILE A 68 -6.69 1.88 -1.52
CA ILE A 68 -6.91 1.31 -2.85
C ILE A 68 -5.55 1.18 -3.55
N VAL A 69 -5.29 -0.01 -4.08
CA VAL A 69 -4.14 -0.25 -4.97
C VAL A 69 -4.61 0.02 -6.39
N ALA A 70 -3.95 0.96 -7.06
CA ALA A 70 -4.23 1.24 -8.45
C ALA A 70 -3.87 0.02 -9.31
N SER A 71 -4.87 -0.60 -9.93
CA SER A 71 -4.66 -1.57 -10.99
C SER A 71 -4.29 -0.86 -12.28
N ASP A 72 -3.70 -1.61 -13.21
CA ASP A 72 -3.39 -1.13 -14.54
C ASP A 72 -4.67 -0.80 -15.31
N LEU A 73 -4.97 0.49 -15.46
CA LEU A 73 -6.21 0.98 -16.10
C LEU A 73 -6.36 0.56 -17.57
N GLU A 74 -5.25 0.14 -18.22
CA GLU A 74 -5.29 -0.31 -19.62
C GLU A 74 -5.98 -1.67 -19.78
N ASN A 75 -5.99 -2.47 -18.73
CA ASN A 75 -6.69 -3.76 -18.70
C ASN A 75 -7.80 -3.66 -17.63
N CYS A 76 -8.89 -2.95 -17.94
CA CYS A 76 -10.06 -2.86 -17.07
C CYS A 76 -10.46 -4.24 -16.59
N THR A 77 -10.09 -4.57 -15.37
CA THR A 77 -10.50 -5.82 -14.73
C THR A 77 -11.79 -5.55 -13.96
N GLU A 78 -12.63 -6.57 -13.89
CA GLU A 78 -13.81 -6.56 -13.03
C GLU A 78 -13.46 -6.59 -11.54
N ASP A 79 -12.15 -6.54 -11.21
CA ASP A 79 -11.63 -6.63 -9.85
C ASP A 79 -11.01 -5.32 -9.38
N LEU A 80 -11.30 -4.96 -8.14
CA LEU A 80 -10.66 -3.87 -7.41
C LEU A 80 -9.71 -4.46 -6.36
N TYR A 81 -8.54 -3.85 -6.22
CA TYR A 81 -7.58 -4.27 -5.20
C TYR A 81 -7.42 -3.19 -4.13
N PHE A 82 -7.32 -3.62 -2.88
CA PHE A 82 -7.00 -2.75 -1.76
C PHE A 82 -6.06 -3.44 -0.77
N THR A 83 -5.28 -2.66 -0.05
CA THR A 83 -4.54 -3.14 1.13
C THR A 83 -5.28 -2.73 2.38
N ARG A 84 -5.24 -3.58 3.41
CA ARG A 84 -5.62 -3.24 4.78
C ARG A 84 -4.47 -3.55 5.71
N LYS A 85 -4.19 -2.63 6.61
CA LYS A 85 -3.08 -2.69 7.55
C LYS A 85 -3.60 -2.54 8.97
N SER A 86 -3.09 -3.35 9.90
CA SER A 86 -3.40 -3.21 11.33
C SER A 86 -2.90 -1.87 11.86
N ARG A 87 -3.55 -1.35 12.90
CA ARG A 87 -3.12 -0.13 13.60
C ARG A 87 -1.71 -0.26 14.18
N THR A 88 -1.30 -1.45 14.60
CA THR A 88 0.04 -1.76 15.10
C THR A 88 1.10 -1.84 14.00
N CYS A 89 0.69 -1.74 12.73
CA CYS A 89 1.56 -1.81 11.56
C CYS A 89 2.36 -3.12 11.44
N ASP A 90 1.92 -4.19 12.08
CA ASP A 90 2.56 -5.51 12.06
C ASP A 90 1.89 -6.50 11.10
N LYS A 91 0.66 -6.19 10.62
CA LYS A 91 -0.10 -7.04 9.70
C LYS A 91 -0.58 -6.24 8.51
N MET A 92 -0.44 -6.81 7.33
CA MET A 92 -0.89 -6.21 6.08
C MET A 92 -1.43 -7.28 5.14
N ASP A 93 -2.63 -7.06 4.61
CA ASP A 93 -3.22 -7.91 3.59
C ASP A 93 -3.37 -7.13 2.27
N LEU A 94 -3.22 -7.86 1.17
CA LEU A 94 -3.75 -7.47 -0.13
C LEU A 94 -5.05 -8.21 -0.36
N CYS A 95 -6.11 -7.48 -0.64
CA CYS A 95 -7.44 -8.02 -0.90
C CYS A 95 -7.88 -7.67 -2.33
N ARG A 96 -8.61 -8.60 -2.94
CA ARG A 96 -9.31 -8.44 -4.20
C ARG A 96 -10.80 -8.37 -3.96
N VAL A 97 -11.49 -7.48 -4.63
CA VAL A 97 -12.95 -7.34 -4.58
C VAL A 97 -13.50 -7.69 -5.96
N ASP A 98 -14.41 -8.64 -6.06
CA ASP A 98 -15.26 -8.80 -7.23
C ASP A 98 -16.22 -7.61 -7.29
N THR A 99 -16.03 -6.74 -8.27
CA THR A 99 -16.84 -5.51 -8.35
C THR A 99 -18.30 -5.76 -8.70
N ARG A 100 -18.69 -6.94 -9.17
CA ARG A 100 -20.07 -7.29 -9.49
C ARG A 100 -20.86 -7.68 -8.24
N THR A 101 -20.22 -8.39 -7.29
CA THR A 101 -20.88 -8.92 -6.10
C THR A 101 -20.53 -8.17 -4.82
N GLY A 102 -19.35 -7.52 -4.79
CA GLY A 102 -18.78 -6.92 -3.59
C GLY A 102 -18.05 -7.92 -2.69
N ASP A 103 -17.87 -9.18 -3.14
CA ASP A 103 -17.16 -10.20 -2.38
C ASP A 103 -15.66 -9.88 -2.26
N VAL A 104 -15.12 -10.06 -1.06
CA VAL A 104 -13.72 -9.78 -0.74
C VAL A 104 -12.95 -11.08 -0.60
N PHE A 105 -11.85 -11.18 -1.32
CA PHE A 105 -10.91 -12.31 -1.26
C PHE A 105 -9.55 -11.82 -0.79
N GLU A 106 -9.01 -12.44 0.26
CA GLU A 106 -7.65 -12.20 0.72
C GLU A 106 -6.67 -12.90 -0.22
N VAL A 107 -5.80 -12.13 -0.87
CA VAL A 107 -4.83 -12.63 -1.84
C VAL A 107 -3.48 -12.86 -1.19
N ILE A 108 -2.98 -11.87 -0.46
CA ILE A 108 -1.72 -11.96 0.28
C ILE A 108 -1.99 -11.50 1.71
N SER A 109 -1.52 -12.26 2.69
CA SER A 109 -1.50 -11.84 4.09
C SER A 109 -0.08 -11.99 4.63
N GLU A 110 0.43 -10.92 5.20
CA GLU A 110 1.80 -10.87 5.72
C GLU A 110 1.84 -10.26 7.12
N THR A 111 2.68 -10.83 7.97
CA THR A 111 3.01 -10.30 9.30
C THR A 111 4.49 -9.97 9.34
N SER A 112 4.82 -8.79 9.82
CA SER A 112 6.19 -8.30 10.00
C SER A 112 6.47 -8.00 11.46
N MET A 113 7.67 -8.33 11.91
CA MET A 113 8.10 -8.03 13.28
C MET A 113 9.34 -7.14 13.23
N PRO A 114 9.34 -6.01 13.91
CA PRO A 114 8.28 -5.50 14.79
C PRO A 114 7.13 -4.79 14.03
N TYR A 115 7.34 -4.28 12.82
CA TYR A 115 6.37 -3.58 11.98
C TYR A 115 6.84 -3.49 10.52
N PHE A 116 5.93 -3.13 9.62
CA PHE A 116 6.24 -2.84 8.20
C PHE A 116 6.88 -1.47 8.03
N THR A 117 7.90 -1.38 7.17
CA THR A 117 8.45 -0.10 6.70
C THR A 117 7.55 0.49 5.61
N GLU A 118 6.50 1.17 6.05
CA GLU A 118 5.43 1.69 5.17
C GLU A 118 5.95 2.61 4.06
N GLN A 119 6.98 3.41 4.32
CA GLN A 119 7.55 4.36 3.35
C GLN A 119 8.19 3.67 2.14
N LEU A 120 8.60 2.42 2.30
CA LEU A 120 9.22 1.63 1.24
C LEU A 120 8.27 0.61 0.61
N PHE A 121 7.12 0.37 1.25
CA PHE A 121 6.12 -0.58 0.75
C PHE A 121 5.62 -0.19 -0.64
N ASP A 122 5.64 -1.14 -1.57
CA ASP A 122 5.11 -1.00 -2.91
C ASP A 122 4.37 -2.27 -3.33
N CYS A 123 3.25 -2.09 -4.00
CA CYS A 123 2.44 -3.16 -4.55
C CYS A 123 1.95 -2.75 -5.95
N ARG A 124 2.15 -3.63 -6.93
CA ARG A 124 1.71 -3.39 -8.32
C ARG A 124 0.86 -4.56 -8.82
N ILE A 125 -0.32 -4.24 -9.31
CA ILE A 125 -1.22 -5.20 -9.95
C ILE A 125 -1.04 -5.07 -11.45
N LEU A 126 -0.65 -6.15 -12.10
CA LEU A 126 -0.30 -6.19 -13.52
C LEU A 126 -1.13 -7.26 -14.25
N ASN A 127 -1.26 -7.10 -15.56
CA ASN A 127 -1.91 -8.07 -16.44
C ASN A 127 -3.31 -8.48 -15.92
N GLY A 128 -4.09 -7.51 -15.45
CA GLY A 128 -5.42 -7.79 -14.93
C GLY A 128 -5.44 -8.61 -13.63
N GLY A 129 -4.37 -8.53 -12.83
CA GLY A 129 -4.24 -9.27 -11.57
C GLY A 129 -3.51 -10.61 -11.69
N GLU A 130 -3.20 -11.09 -12.92
CA GLU A 130 -2.47 -12.34 -13.12
C GLU A 130 -1.03 -12.30 -12.57
N ASP A 131 -0.46 -11.10 -12.46
CA ASP A 131 0.85 -10.84 -11.87
C ASP A 131 0.73 -9.74 -10.81
N ILE A 132 1.20 -10.03 -9.61
CA ILE A 132 1.22 -9.09 -8.48
C ILE A 132 2.65 -8.96 -7.99
N ILE A 133 3.21 -7.75 -8.11
CA ILE A 133 4.50 -7.43 -7.50
C ILE A 133 4.22 -6.95 -6.09
N TRP A 134 4.83 -7.61 -5.11
CA TRP A 134 4.68 -7.32 -3.69
C TRP A 134 6.04 -7.08 -3.05
N TRP A 135 6.19 -5.96 -2.36
CA TRP A 135 7.38 -5.66 -1.57
C TRP A 135 7.26 -6.20 -0.15
N SER A 136 8.32 -6.82 0.37
CA SER A 136 8.31 -7.44 1.69
C SER A 136 9.69 -7.46 2.32
N GLU A 137 9.75 -7.31 3.65
CA GLU A 137 10.96 -7.40 4.49
C GLU A 137 11.14 -8.78 5.16
N ARG A 138 10.44 -9.82 4.70
CA ARG A 138 10.43 -11.17 5.31
C ARG A 138 11.81 -11.83 5.47
N THR A 139 12.80 -11.36 4.74
CA THR A 139 14.19 -11.83 4.82
C THR A 139 15.09 -10.93 5.67
N GLY A 140 14.53 -9.89 6.32
CA GLY A 140 15.26 -8.84 7.01
C GLY A 140 15.72 -7.69 6.09
N TRP A 141 15.46 -7.81 4.78
CA TRP A 141 15.78 -6.81 3.76
C TRP A 141 14.55 -6.60 2.88
N GLY A 142 14.29 -5.36 2.48
CA GLY A 142 13.21 -5.06 1.56
C GLY A 142 13.48 -5.64 0.18
N GLN A 143 12.61 -6.55 -0.27
CA GLN A 143 12.75 -7.27 -1.54
C GLN A 143 11.42 -7.32 -2.28
N TYR A 144 11.46 -7.52 -3.59
CA TYR A 144 10.29 -7.70 -4.44
C TYR A 144 10.03 -9.17 -4.74
N TYR A 145 8.75 -9.55 -4.66
CA TYR A 145 8.24 -10.89 -4.91
C TYR A 145 7.13 -10.84 -5.95
N LEU A 146 7.03 -11.86 -6.78
CA LEU A 146 5.96 -12.02 -7.77
C LEU A 146 4.98 -13.07 -7.30
N TYR A 147 3.70 -12.70 -7.27
CA TYR A 147 2.59 -13.58 -6.93
C TYR A 147 1.61 -13.69 -8.10
N ASP A 148 0.81 -14.76 -8.11
CA ASP A 148 -0.37 -14.86 -8.98
C ASP A 148 -1.60 -14.23 -8.30
N LYS A 149 -2.72 -14.20 -9.03
CA LYS A 149 -4.00 -13.66 -8.57
C LYS A 149 -4.63 -14.39 -7.37
N TYR A 150 -4.15 -15.58 -7.06
CA TYR A 150 -4.61 -16.39 -5.93
C TYR A 150 -3.67 -16.28 -4.71
N GLY A 151 -2.64 -15.44 -4.79
CA GLY A 151 -1.66 -15.27 -3.71
C GLY A 151 -0.59 -16.34 -3.65
N LYS A 152 -0.43 -17.15 -4.70
CA LYS A 152 0.66 -18.12 -4.77
C LYS A 152 1.93 -17.42 -5.24
N LEU A 153 3.02 -17.55 -4.48
CA LEU A 153 4.32 -17.03 -4.85
C LEU A 153 4.82 -17.71 -6.13
N LYS A 154 5.07 -16.92 -7.18
CA LYS A 154 5.66 -17.38 -8.46
C LYS A 154 7.17 -17.41 -8.36
N ASN A 155 7.79 -16.32 -7.95
CA ASN A 155 9.23 -16.21 -7.73
C ASN A 155 9.62 -15.01 -6.87
N THR A 156 10.84 -15.03 -6.35
CA THR A 156 11.52 -13.87 -5.78
C THR A 156 12.15 -13.07 -6.91
N ILE A 157 11.81 -11.79 -7.04
CA ILE A 157 12.33 -10.94 -8.12
C ILE A 157 13.68 -10.37 -7.74
N THR A 158 13.83 -9.87 -6.51
CA THR A 158 15.10 -9.34 -5.98
C THR A 158 15.51 -10.11 -4.73
N SER A 159 16.80 -10.26 -4.53
CA SER A 159 17.35 -10.96 -3.36
C SER A 159 18.74 -10.47 -3.01
N GLY A 160 19.14 -10.61 -1.75
CA GLY A 160 20.46 -10.23 -1.27
C GLY A 160 20.42 -9.43 0.03
N THR A 161 21.59 -9.03 0.51
CA THR A 161 21.77 -8.26 1.76
C THR A 161 21.76 -6.75 1.44
N PHE A 162 20.69 -6.28 0.82
CA PHE A 162 20.45 -4.88 0.48
C PHE A 162 18.95 -4.62 0.45
N THR A 163 18.54 -3.38 0.53
CA THR A 163 17.12 -3.03 0.41
C THR A 163 16.80 -2.53 -0.98
N ALA A 164 15.90 -3.23 -1.68
CA ALA A 164 15.23 -2.71 -2.86
C ALA A 164 14.16 -1.70 -2.41
N CYS A 165 14.16 -0.52 -3.01
CA CYS A 165 13.23 0.54 -2.71
C CYS A 165 12.20 0.70 -3.83
N ARG A 166 11.88 1.91 -4.15
CA ARG A 166 10.89 2.31 -5.13
C ARG A 166 11.19 1.79 -6.55
N ILE A 167 10.17 1.26 -7.22
CA ILE A 167 10.20 1.01 -8.67
C ILE A 167 10.11 2.35 -9.39
N SER A 168 11.17 2.72 -10.12
CA SER A 168 11.26 3.96 -10.89
C SER A 168 10.67 3.84 -12.28
N HIS A 169 10.78 2.66 -12.90
CA HIS A 169 10.24 2.38 -14.23
C HIS A 169 9.86 0.91 -14.38
N LEU A 170 8.71 0.66 -14.98
CA LEU A 170 8.19 -0.68 -15.26
C LEU A 170 7.92 -0.84 -16.76
N ASP A 171 8.66 -1.74 -17.42
CA ASP A 171 8.46 -2.13 -18.82
C ASP A 171 7.69 -3.49 -18.85
N LYS A 172 6.38 -3.40 -19.01
CA LYS A 172 5.48 -4.57 -18.99
C LYS A 172 5.76 -5.51 -20.15
N LEU A 173 6.05 -4.98 -21.34
CA LEU A 173 6.29 -5.77 -22.55
C LEU A 173 7.54 -6.64 -22.42
N LYS A 174 8.58 -6.09 -21.84
CA LYS A 174 9.86 -6.80 -21.63
C LYS A 174 9.93 -7.49 -20.27
N ARG A 175 8.85 -7.43 -19.47
CA ARG A 175 8.75 -8.03 -18.12
C ARG A 175 9.93 -7.68 -17.23
N ARG A 176 10.31 -6.40 -17.22
CA ARG A 176 11.44 -5.90 -16.46
C ARG A 176 11.12 -4.58 -15.79
N PHE A 177 11.81 -4.27 -14.71
CA PHE A 177 11.74 -2.96 -14.10
C PHE A 177 13.09 -2.43 -13.63
N ILE A 178 13.14 -1.10 -13.43
CA ILE A 178 14.25 -0.39 -12.82
C ILE A 178 13.79 0.04 -11.43
N PHE A 179 14.59 -0.25 -10.42
CA PHE A 179 14.33 0.11 -9.05
C PHE A 179 15.52 0.80 -8.40
N GLU A 180 15.25 1.60 -7.40
CA GLU A 180 16.25 2.16 -6.52
C GLU A 180 16.59 1.12 -5.42
N GLY A 181 17.86 1.05 -5.04
CA GLY A 181 18.28 0.21 -3.92
C GLY A 181 19.48 0.82 -3.21
N TYR A 182 19.66 0.48 -1.96
CA TYR A 182 20.78 0.94 -1.15
C TYR A 182 21.38 -0.19 -0.32
N GLY A 183 22.66 -0.01 0.06
CA GLY A 183 23.42 -1.01 0.83
C GLY A 183 23.97 -2.18 0.02
N ARG A 184 23.91 -2.15 -1.33
CA ARG A 184 24.38 -3.24 -2.20
C ARG A 184 25.85 -3.11 -2.62
N GLU A 185 26.31 -1.89 -2.87
CA GLU A 185 27.65 -1.64 -3.42
C GLU A 185 28.70 -1.69 -2.31
N LYS A 186 29.65 -2.61 -2.41
CA LYS A 186 30.73 -2.76 -1.44
C LYS A 186 31.64 -1.53 -1.47
N GLY A 187 32.00 -1.03 -0.28
CA GLY A 187 32.91 0.13 -0.13
C GLY A 187 32.25 1.47 -0.37
N MET A 188 30.97 1.50 -0.67
CA MET A 188 30.17 2.73 -0.75
C MET A 188 29.39 2.95 0.53
N ASP A 189 29.07 4.21 0.82
CA ASP A 189 28.16 4.53 1.93
C ASP A 189 26.81 3.81 1.70
N PRO A 190 26.34 2.98 2.62
CA PRO A 190 25.10 2.23 2.46
C PRO A 190 23.86 3.12 2.36
N ALA A 191 23.92 4.41 2.70
CA ALA A 191 22.83 5.36 2.50
C ALA A 191 22.69 5.82 1.04
N TYR A 192 23.69 5.60 0.20
CA TYR A 192 23.59 5.98 -1.21
C TYR A 192 22.67 5.06 -1.97
N ARG A 193 21.82 5.65 -2.82
CA ARG A 193 20.87 4.95 -3.69
C ARG A 193 21.43 4.79 -5.08
N PHE A 194 21.29 3.61 -5.62
CA PHE A 194 21.68 3.28 -6.99
C PHE A 194 20.50 2.69 -7.74
N PHE A 195 20.53 2.79 -9.07
CA PHE A 195 19.51 2.19 -9.92
C PHE A 195 19.96 0.81 -10.38
N TYR A 196 19.04 -0.14 -10.24
CA TYR A 196 19.23 -1.51 -10.66
C TYR A 196 18.12 -1.93 -11.62
N ARG A 197 18.45 -2.81 -12.53
CA ARG A 197 17.49 -3.43 -13.44
C ARG A 197 17.35 -4.90 -13.13
N VAL A 198 16.13 -5.39 -13.12
CA VAL A 198 15.76 -6.80 -13.00
C VAL A 198 14.79 -7.19 -14.13
N ASN A 199 14.92 -8.42 -14.59
CA ASN A 199 14.08 -9.02 -15.65
C ASN A 199 13.16 -10.08 -15.02
#